data_9cf7ff3cf3fd154533dc7444c2d7bb7f
#
_entry.id   9cf7ff3cf3fd154533dc7444c2d7bb7f
#
_cell.length_a   1.000
_cell.length_b   1.000
_cell.length_c   1.000
_cell.angle_alpha   90.00
_cell.angle_beta   90.00
_cell.angle_gamma   90.00
#
_symmetry.space_group_name_H-M   'P 1'
#
loop_
_entity.id
_entity.type
_entity.pdbx_description
1 polymer ?
#
loop_
_entity_poly.entity_id
_entity_poly.type
_entity_poly.pdbx_seq_one_letter_code
_entity_poly.pdbx_strand_id
1 'polypeptide(L)'
;MRINRTVLYFIIVISFFFFNFYFRPVQGNPLMTGKYKNSSAYVNNLYVSDEFFKKNSMNKDEYYIYEHLIDDVKKGKGHSIIKCKTKGCSATYMTAYEAIYLDHPELIAFQSSSWKESDNTLDVSYLLLGKLQAFLGTRRIEREISIVQKETKNMTDKEKILFVYNYVASHDYDHLFMYSSSNQSAYSFFTKGTSVCAGFAKASQLLFQNIGIKSYLVMNTDHMWNYVEYEGKYYVFDATMGTGFRKDSNNYYSGLGETTVGVTKGYFENIYPPIEDTKLRTVFGV
;
A
#
# COMPACT_ATOMS: atom_id res chain seq x y z
N MET A 1 -7.83 45.28 13.42
CA MET A 1 -8.54 44.19 14.15
C MET A 1 -7.56 43.63 15.18
N ARG A 2 -7.78 43.90 16.49
CA ARG A 2 -6.86 43.37 17.53
C ARG A 2 -7.29 41.94 17.86
N ILE A 3 -6.43 40.97 17.52
CA ILE A 3 -6.68 39.58 17.90
C ILE A 3 -6.60 39.48 19.42
N ASN A 4 -7.65 38.93 20.04
CA ASN A 4 -7.71 38.75 21.49
C ASN A 4 -6.54 37.83 21.93
N ARG A 5 -5.79 38.26 22.96
CA ARG A 5 -4.62 37.53 23.48
C ARG A 5 -4.94 36.06 23.82
N THR A 6 -6.14 35.81 24.29
CA THR A 6 -6.63 34.45 24.60
C THR A 6 -6.75 33.59 23.33
N VAL A 7 -7.26 34.15 22.21
CA VAL A 7 -7.38 33.46 20.93
C VAL A 7 -5.99 33.18 20.36
N LEU A 8 -5.06 34.12 20.48
CA LEU A 8 -3.67 33.93 20.02
C LEU A 8 -2.97 32.83 20.84
N TYR A 9 -3.20 32.79 22.16
CA TYR A 9 -2.67 31.73 23.02
C TYR A 9 -3.22 30.35 22.67
N PHE A 10 -4.51 30.27 22.39
CA PHE A 10 -5.16 29.02 21.92
C PHE A 10 -4.61 28.55 20.58
N ILE A 11 -4.40 29.47 19.63
CA ILE A 11 -3.81 29.15 18.32
C ILE A 11 -2.37 28.65 18.49
N ILE A 12 -1.57 29.29 19.36
CA ILE A 12 -0.18 28.87 19.63
C ILE A 12 -0.15 27.51 20.33
N VAL A 13 -1.02 27.27 21.32
CA VAL A 13 -1.10 25.99 22.03
C VAL A 13 -1.57 24.88 21.09
N ILE A 14 -2.58 25.12 20.27
CA ILE A 14 -3.07 24.15 19.27
C ILE A 14 -1.96 23.90 18.22
N SER A 15 -1.29 24.93 17.74
CA SER A 15 -0.16 24.77 16.79
C SER A 15 1.00 24.01 17.42
N PHE A 16 1.31 24.26 18.71
CA PHE A 16 2.37 23.57 19.44
C PHE A 16 2.00 22.09 19.70
N PHE A 17 0.75 21.80 20.05
CA PHE A 17 0.24 20.42 20.18
C PHE A 17 0.21 19.71 18.83
N PHE A 18 -0.26 20.40 17.77
CA PHE A 18 -0.27 19.88 16.41
C PHE A 18 1.15 19.58 15.92
N PHE A 19 2.08 20.53 16.15
CA PHE A 19 3.49 20.37 15.78
C PHE A 19 4.17 19.24 16.56
N ASN A 20 3.98 19.15 17.89
CA ASN A 20 4.56 18.07 18.69
C ASN A 20 3.90 16.71 18.46
N PHE A 21 2.60 16.65 18.14
CA PHE A 21 1.90 15.42 17.86
C PHE A 21 2.23 14.85 16.48
N TYR A 22 2.40 15.73 15.47
CA TYR A 22 2.66 15.32 14.09
C TYR A 22 4.15 15.34 13.70
N PHE A 23 4.97 16.12 14.40
CA PHE A 23 6.39 16.35 14.05
C PHE A 23 7.39 15.82 15.07
N ARG A 24 6.97 15.07 16.10
CA ARG A 24 7.96 14.36 16.91
C ARG A 24 8.76 13.45 16.00
N PRO A 25 10.10 13.58 15.98
CA PRO A 25 10.93 12.61 15.26
C PRO A 25 10.69 11.25 15.89
N VAL A 26 10.10 10.34 15.11
CA VAL A 26 10.14 8.93 15.46
C VAL A 26 11.62 8.58 15.40
N GLN A 27 12.18 8.08 16.50
CA GLN A 27 13.52 7.48 16.47
C GLN A 27 13.42 6.30 15.49
N GLY A 28 13.87 6.55 14.26
CA GLY A 28 13.77 5.58 13.18
C GLY A 28 14.58 4.34 13.49
N ASN A 29 14.06 3.19 13.12
CA ASN A 29 14.82 1.96 13.08
C ASN A 29 16.14 2.20 12.33
N PRO A 30 17.34 1.86 12.90
CA PRO A 30 18.63 2.06 12.24
C PRO A 30 18.73 1.45 10.84
N LEU A 31 17.90 0.45 10.51
CA LEU A 31 17.80 -0.14 9.17
C LEU A 31 17.22 0.81 8.12
N MET A 32 16.47 1.85 8.54
CA MET A 32 15.84 2.83 7.63
C MET A 32 16.66 4.10 7.40
N THR A 33 17.73 4.37 8.17
CA THR A 33 18.45 5.66 8.13
C THR A 33 19.59 5.74 7.12
N GLY A 34 19.89 4.66 6.40
CA GLY A 34 21.16 4.53 5.66
C GLY A 34 21.23 5.11 4.25
N LYS A 35 20.15 5.33 3.53
CA LYS A 35 20.21 5.55 2.07
C LYS A 35 19.56 6.80 1.45
N TYR A 36 18.71 7.56 2.16
CA TYR A 36 17.91 8.59 1.48
C TYR A 36 17.91 9.95 2.19
N LYS A 37 18.99 10.71 2.07
CA LYS A 37 19.09 12.08 2.61
C LYS A 37 18.36 13.16 1.77
N ASN A 38 17.84 12.84 0.58
CA ASN A 38 17.22 13.80 -0.35
C ASN A 38 15.92 13.24 -0.96
N SER A 39 14.98 12.74 -0.15
CA SER A 39 13.69 12.30 -0.69
C SER A 39 12.78 13.50 -0.97
N SER A 40 12.23 13.56 -2.19
CA SER A 40 11.09 14.43 -2.50
C SER A 40 9.89 14.01 -1.65
N ALA A 41 8.84 14.85 -1.53
CA ALA A 41 7.62 14.50 -0.80
C ALA A 41 6.92 13.24 -1.34
N TYR A 42 7.29 12.77 -2.53
CA TYR A 42 6.72 11.60 -3.21
C TYR A 42 7.60 10.34 -3.09
N VAL A 43 8.79 10.45 -2.49
CA VAL A 43 9.67 9.31 -2.22
C VAL A 43 9.74 9.14 -0.70
N ASN A 44 9.44 7.96 -0.22
CA ASN A 44 9.46 7.60 1.20
C ASN A 44 10.13 6.23 1.41
N ASN A 45 10.42 5.91 2.66
CA ASN A 45 11.12 4.68 3.06
C ASN A 45 10.18 3.67 3.74
N LEU A 46 8.89 3.75 3.48
CA LEU A 46 7.89 2.87 4.10
C LEU A 46 8.05 1.41 3.66
N TYR A 47 8.63 1.21 2.48
CA TYR A 47 8.78 -0.09 1.85
C TYR A 47 10.02 -0.09 0.97
N VAL A 48 10.71 -1.23 0.89
CA VAL A 48 11.77 -1.47 -0.09
C VAL A 48 11.28 -2.53 -1.05
N SER A 49 10.79 -2.08 -2.21
CA SER A 49 10.29 -2.98 -3.24
C SER A 49 11.42 -3.88 -3.76
N ASP A 50 11.16 -5.17 -3.84
CA ASP A 50 12.00 -6.11 -4.58
C ASP A 50 11.73 -6.09 -6.08
N GLU A 51 10.73 -5.30 -6.52
CA GLU A 51 10.28 -5.19 -7.91
C GLU A 51 9.97 -6.57 -8.51
N PHE A 52 9.23 -7.37 -7.77
CA PHE A 52 8.95 -8.76 -8.09
C PHE A 52 8.26 -8.91 -9.45
N PHE A 53 7.22 -8.10 -9.72
CA PHE A 53 6.48 -8.14 -10.98
C PHE A 53 7.32 -7.64 -12.15
N LYS A 54 8.04 -6.56 -11.96
CA LYS A 54 8.97 -6.02 -12.96
C LYS A 54 10.00 -7.07 -13.40
N LYS A 55 10.56 -7.81 -12.45
CA LYS A 55 11.62 -8.81 -12.72
C LYS A 55 11.10 -10.09 -13.35
N ASN A 56 9.86 -10.50 -13.03
CA ASN A 56 9.37 -11.82 -13.37
C ASN A 56 8.30 -11.85 -14.47
N SER A 57 7.66 -10.71 -14.79
CA SER A 57 6.55 -10.68 -15.75
C SER A 57 6.78 -9.80 -16.98
N MET A 58 7.78 -8.91 -16.99
CA MET A 58 7.87 -7.86 -18.00
C MET A 58 8.81 -8.18 -19.16
N ASN A 59 8.35 -7.87 -20.37
CA ASN A 59 9.20 -7.73 -21.55
C ASN A 59 9.93 -6.35 -21.56
N LYS A 60 10.80 -6.13 -22.54
CA LYS A 60 11.63 -4.91 -22.62
C LYS A 60 10.83 -3.61 -22.77
N ASP A 61 9.70 -3.67 -23.46
CA ASP A 61 8.88 -2.49 -23.72
C ASP A 61 8.03 -2.14 -22.50
N GLU A 62 7.48 -3.15 -21.79
CA GLU A 62 6.81 -3.01 -20.52
C GLU A 62 7.75 -2.44 -19.45
N TYR A 63 8.97 -2.99 -19.37
CA TYR A 63 10.02 -2.49 -18.48
C TYR A 63 10.36 -1.01 -18.74
N TYR A 64 10.47 -0.62 -20.03
CA TYR A 64 10.74 0.77 -20.41
C TYR A 64 9.63 1.72 -19.91
N ILE A 65 8.36 1.34 -20.09
CA ILE A 65 7.23 2.15 -19.61
C ILE A 65 7.18 2.18 -18.08
N TYR A 66 7.39 1.05 -17.43
CA TYR A 66 7.45 0.95 -15.97
C TYR A 66 8.47 1.93 -15.37
N GLU A 67 9.71 1.95 -15.88
CA GLU A 67 10.75 2.87 -15.42
C GLU A 67 10.36 4.34 -15.57
N HIS A 68 9.72 4.70 -16.69
CA HIS A 68 9.26 6.06 -16.92
C HIS A 68 8.15 6.46 -15.94
N LEU A 69 7.16 5.60 -15.73
CA LEU A 69 6.07 5.87 -14.79
C LEU A 69 6.58 6.05 -13.36
N ILE A 70 7.45 5.15 -12.90
CA ILE A 70 8.03 5.24 -11.55
C ILE A 70 8.85 6.50 -11.36
N ASP A 71 9.70 6.85 -12.34
CA ASP A 71 10.53 8.06 -12.28
C ASP A 71 9.67 9.33 -12.26
N ASP A 72 8.61 9.37 -13.04
CA ASP A 72 7.68 10.49 -13.10
C ASP A 72 6.90 10.66 -11.78
N VAL A 73 6.39 9.58 -11.23
CA VAL A 73 5.71 9.59 -9.93
C VAL A 73 6.67 10.03 -8.80
N LYS A 74 7.88 9.49 -8.77
CA LYS A 74 8.90 9.86 -7.77
C LYS A 74 9.32 11.33 -7.87
N LYS A 75 9.31 11.91 -9.07
CA LYS A 75 9.56 13.34 -9.30
C LYS A 75 8.33 14.23 -9.07
N GLY A 76 7.16 13.63 -8.84
CA GLY A 76 5.91 14.36 -8.63
C GLY A 76 5.43 15.09 -9.88
N LYS A 77 5.67 14.52 -11.05
CA LYS A 77 5.15 15.05 -12.31
C LYS A 77 3.64 14.85 -12.37
N GLY A 78 2.91 15.87 -12.86
CA GLY A 78 1.46 15.77 -13.11
C GLY A 78 1.15 15.25 -14.51
N HIS A 79 2.13 15.25 -15.42
CA HIS A 79 1.95 14.86 -16.81
C HIS A 79 3.28 14.49 -17.45
N SER A 80 3.25 13.56 -18.41
CA SER A 80 4.40 13.23 -19.27
C SER A 80 3.98 12.64 -20.60
N ILE A 81 4.90 12.68 -21.55
CA ILE A 81 4.77 12.07 -22.88
C ILE A 81 5.84 10.99 -23.01
N ILE A 82 5.41 9.74 -23.17
CA ILE A 82 6.27 8.58 -23.31
C ILE A 82 6.23 8.12 -24.77
N LYS A 83 7.38 8.09 -25.41
CA LYS A 83 7.50 7.54 -26.78
C LYS A 83 7.45 6.02 -26.72
N CYS A 84 6.51 5.44 -27.43
CA CYS A 84 6.40 3.99 -27.56
C CYS A 84 7.42 3.45 -28.57
N LYS A 85 8.01 2.33 -28.26
CA LYS A 85 8.91 1.63 -29.20
C LYS A 85 8.14 0.86 -30.27
N THR A 86 6.93 0.46 -29.96
CA THR A 86 6.03 -0.31 -30.83
C THR A 86 4.71 0.41 -30.98
N LYS A 87 3.97 0.12 -32.07
CA LYS A 87 2.58 0.59 -32.25
C LYS A 87 1.66 -0.15 -31.28
N GLY A 88 0.61 0.54 -30.79
CA GLY A 88 -0.38 -0.07 -29.93
C GLY A 88 0.16 -0.35 -28.52
N CYS A 89 0.93 0.58 -27.95
CA CYS A 89 1.59 0.39 -26.66
C CYS A 89 0.68 0.60 -25.45
N SER A 90 -0.62 0.85 -25.65
CA SER A 90 -1.57 1.00 -24.55
C SER A 90 -1.70 -0.27 -23.68
N ALA A 91 -1.67 -1.46 -24.30
CA ALA A 91 -1.64 -2.72 -23.56
C ALA A 91 -0.36 -2.86 -22.73
N THR A 92 0.79 -2.51 -23.29
CA THR A 92 2.09 -2.45 -22.61
C THR A 92 2.06 -1.49 -21.40
N TYR A 93 1.38 -0.34 -21.56
CA TYR A 93 1.16 0.59 -20.47
C TYR A 93 0.35 -0.04 -19.32
N MET A 94 -0.73 -0.75 -19.63
CA MET A 94 -1.57 -1.38 -18.60
C MET A 94 -0.79 -2.41 -17.78
N THR A 95 -0.04 -3.28 -18.43
CA THR A 95 0.82 -4.26 -17.74
C THR A 95 1.83 -3.57 -16.81
N ALA A 96 2.50 -2.53 -17.32
CA ALA A 96 3.45 -1.74 -16.52
C ALA A 96 2.78 -1.03 -15.35
N TYR A 97 1.59 -0.45 -15.56
CA TYR A 97 0.80 0.21 -14.52
C TYR A 97 0.38 -0.76 -13.41
N GLU A 98 -0.16 -1.93 -13.78
CA GLU A 98 -0.58 -2.96 -12.84
C GLU A 98 0.60 -3.49 -12.01
N ALA A 99 1.74 -3.71 -12.65
CA ALA A 99 2.94 -4.15 -11.94
C ALA A 99 3.46 -3.09 -10.96
N ILE A 100 3.45 -1.79 -11.32
CA ILE A 100 3.79 -0.71 -10.39
C ILE A 100 2.83 -0.72 -9.19
N TYR A 101 1.56 -0.92 -9.45
CA TYR A 101 0.54 -0.92 -8.42
C TYR A 101 0.72 -2.05 -7.39
N LEU A 102 1.28 -3.18 -7.83
CA LEU A 102 1.62 -4.35 -7.02
C LEU A 102 3.03 -4.27 -6.40
N ASP A 103 4.01 -3.73 -7.12
CA ASP A 103 5.39 -3.64 -6.63
C ASP A 103 5.60 -2.51 -5.60
N HIS A 104 4.80 -1.43 -5.66
CA HIS A 104 5.06 -0.18 -4.96
C HIS A 104 3.93 0.31 -4.06
N PRO A 105 3.55 -0.45 -3.00
CA PRO A 105 2.54 0.00 -2.03
C PRO A 105 2.95 1.27 -1.27
N GLU A 106 4.26 1.59 -1.25
CA GLU A 106 4.81 2.79 -0.60
C GLU A 106 4.57 4.08 -1.39
N LEU A 107 4.17 4.01 -2.66
CA LEU A 107 3.82 5.18 -3.45
C LEU A 107 2.46 5.75 -3.04
N ILE A 108 2.33 6.11 -1.76
CA ILE A 108 1.08 6.58 -1.15
C ILE A 108 0.51 7.85 -1.79
N ALA A 109 1.37 8.65 -2.42
CA ALA A 109 0.97 9.85 -3.13
C ALA A 109 0.36 9.56 -4.50
N PHE A 110 0.65 8.41 -5.09
CA PHE A 110 0.13 8.01 -6.38
C PHE A 110 -1.29 7.48 -6.24
N GLN A 111 -2.26 8.20 -6.81
CA GLN A 111 -3.67 7.85 -6.69
C GLN A 111 -4.17 7.10 -7.93
N SER A 112 -3.84 7.60 -9.09
CA SER A 112 -4.19 7.00 -10.39
C SER A 112 -3.44 7.68 -11.52
N SER A 113 -3.53 7.10 -12.72
CA SER A 113 -3.17 7.77 -13.96
C SER A 113 -4.19 7.48 -15.04
N SER A 114 -4.23 8.36 -16.03
CA SER A 114 -4.98 8.19 -17.26
C SER A 114 -4.06 8.43 -18.44
N TRP A 115 -4.35 7.81 -19.56
CA TRP A 115 -3.51 7.94 -20.76
C TRP A 115 -4.35 8.10 -22.02
N LYS A 116 -3.73 8.69 -23.02
CA LYS A 116 -4.20 8.74 -24.39
C LYS A 116 -3.05 8.33 -25.30
N GLU A 117 -3.31 7.43 -26.24
CA GLU A 117 -2.34 7.03 -27.24
C GLU A 117 -2.56 7.80 -28.54
N SER A 118 -1.50 8.33 -29.14
CA SER A 118 -1.48 8.88 -30.47
C SER A 118 -0.07 8.82 -31.08
N ASP A 119 0.04 8.50 -32.34
CA ASP A 119 1.31 8.51 -33.11
C ASP A 119 2.51 7.84 -32.39
N ASN A 120 2.29 6.65 -31.83
CA ASN A 120 3.27 5.93 -31.03
C ASN A 120 3.76 6.70 -29.79
N THR A 121 2.93 7.54 -29.21
CA THR A 121 3.18 8.19 -27.93
C THR A 121 2.04 7.91 -26.96
N LEU A 122 2.37 7.78 -25.69
CA LEU A 122 1.43 7.81 -24.59
C LEU A 122 1.52 9.18 -23.92
N ASP A 123 0.41 9.89 -23.94
CA ASP A 123 0.19 11.11 -23.18
C ASP A 123 -0.42 10.70 -21.84
N VAL A 124 0.36 10.78 -20.76
CA VAL A 124 -0.01 10.26 -19.44
C VAL A 124 -0.21 11.41 -18.46
N SER A 125 -1.39 11.44 -17.84
CA SER A 125 -1.70 12.36 -16.74
C SER A 125 -1.75 11.60 -15.41
N TYR A 126 -1.10 12.14 -14.39
CA TYR A 126 -1.00 11.55 -13.05
C TYR A 126 -1.86 12.30 -12.04
N LEU A 127 -2.64 11.58 -11.26
CA LEU A 127 -3.31 12.10 -10.08
C LEU A 127 -2.46 11.79 -8.86
N LEU A 128 -1.85 12.81 -8.28
CA LEU A 128 -1.00 12.71 -7.10
C LEU A 128 -1.58 13.50 -5.93
N LEU A 129 -1.32 13.05 -4.71
CA LEU A 129 -1.57 13.86 -3.52
C LEU A 129 -0.69 15.12 -3.54
N GLY A 130 -1.19 16.21 -2.95
CA GLY A 130 -0.37 17.40 -2.72
C GLY A 130 0.85 17.08 -1.84
N LYS A 131 1.96 17.81 -2.05
CA LYS A 131 3.24 17.58 -1.33
C LYS A 131 3.09 17.53 0.19
N LEU A 132 2.32 18.45 0.75
CA LEU A 132 2.08 18.48 2.20
C LEU A 132 1.29 17.25 2.66
N GLN A 133 0.24 16.86 1.92
CA GLN A 133 -0.54 15.67 2.23
C GLN A 133 0.30 14.40 2.16
N ALA A 134 1.12 14.25 1.12
CA ALA A 134 2.02 13.12 0.97
C ALA A 134 3.04 13.06 2.13
N PHE A 135 3.64 14.21 2.51
CA PHE A 135 4.57 14.29 3.63
C PHE A 135 3.91 13.91 4.96
N LEU A 136 2.76 14.52 5.28
CA LEU A 136 2.03 14.21 6.52
C LEU A 136 1.54 12.77 6.56
N GLY A 137 1.07 12.25 5.43
CA GLY A 137 0.67 10.85 5.30
C GLY A 137 1.82 9.89 5.55
N THR A 138 2.99 10.14 4.96
CA THR A 138 4.20 9.35 5.20
C THR A 138 4.55 9.31 6.69
N ARG A 139 4.56 10.47 7.37
CA ARG A 139 4.86 10.55 8.81
C ARG A 139 3.84 9.79 9.67
N ARG A 140 2.56 9.84 9.30
CA ARG A 140 1.52 9.07 9.99
C ARG A 140 1.76 7.58 9.83
N ILE A 141 2.05 7.12 8.61
CA ILE A 141 2.29 5.70 8.32
C ILE A 141 3.56 5.21 9.01
N GLU A 142 4.65 5.97 8.98
CA GLU A 142 5.89 5.64 9.72
C GLU A 142 5.63 5.42 11.20
N ARG A 143 4.78 6.25 11.79
CA ARG A 143 4.38 6.11 13.21
C ARG A 143 3.62 4.82 13.46
N GLU A 144 2.62 4.50 12.64
CA GLU A 144 1.83 3.27 12.79
C GLU A 144 2.71 2.02 12.59
N ILE A 145 3.58 2.01 11.58
CA ILE A 145 4.56 0.94 11.37
C ILE A 145 5.46 0.78 12.61
N SER A 146 5.95 1.87 13.20
CA SER A 146 6.81 1.81 14.38
C SER A 146 6.08 1.23 15.60
N ILE A 147 4.78 1.52 15.76
CA ILE A 147 3.94 0.92 16.81
C ILE A 147 3.85 -0.59 16.57
N VAL A 148 3.48 -1.01 15.36
CA VAL A 148 3.34 -2.43 15.01
C VAL A 148 4.67 -3.17 15.19
N GLN A 149 5.80 -2.62 14.75
CA GLN A 149 7.12 -3.21 14.97
C GLN A 149 7.44 -3.43 16.47
N LYS A 150 7.09 -2.46 17.31
CA LYS A 150 7.29 -2.56 18.74
C LYS A 150 6.44 -3.66 19.36
N GLU A 151 5.15 -3.70 19.03
CA GLU A 151 4.22 -4.69 19.55
C GLU A 151 4.58 -6.11 19.11
N THR A 152 5.05 -6.28 17.87
CA THR A 152 5.33 -7.60 17.28
C THR A 152 6.76 -8.10 17.51
N LYS A 153 7.62 -7.33 18.18
CA LYS A 153 9.07 -7.59 18.30
C LYS A 153 9.42 -8.99 18.79
N ASN A 154 8.66 -9.51 19.74
CA ASN A 154 8.92 -10.81 20.38
C ASN A 154 7.90 -11.89 19.97
N MET A 155 7.08 -11.62 18.95
CA MET A 155 6.07 -12.55 18.46
C MET A 155 6.67 -13.55 17.47
N THR A 156 6.13 -14.76 17.48
CA THR A 156 6.34 -15.76 16.42
C THR A 156 5.70 -15.27 15.10
N ASP A 157 6.06 -15.86 13.98
CA ASP A 157 5.48 -15.45 12.67
C ASP A 157 3.97 -15.68 12.62
N LYS A 158 3.46 -16.76 13.22
CA LYS A 158 2.00 -16.96 13.41
C LYS A 158 1.37 -15.78 14.16
N GLU A 159 1.93 -15.40 15.30
CA GLU A 159 1.41 -14.29 16.12
C GLU A 159 1.49 -12.96 15.38
N LYS A 160 2.57 -12.70 14.63
CA LYS A 160 2.70 -11.51 13.77
C LYS A 160 1.63 -11.46 12.70
N ILE A 161 1.38 -12.57 11.99
CA ILE A 161 0.36 -12.64 10.94
C ILE A 161 -1.04 -12.40 11.53
N LEU A 162 -1.35 -13.02 12.66
CA LEU A 162 -2.62 -12.80 13.37
C LEU A 162 -2.73 -11.36 13.89
N PHE A 163 -1.63 -10.77 14.37
CA PHE A 163 -1.61 -9.37 14.79
C PHE A 163 -1.96 -8.43 13.63
N VAL A 164 -1.30 -8.60 12.47
CA VAL A 164 -1.59 -7.78 11.28
C VAL A 164 -3.02 -7.97 10.82
N TYR A 165 -3.54 -9.21 10.81
CA TYR A 165 -4.92 -9.47 10.47
C TYR A 165 -5.87 -8.70 11.38
N ASN A 166 -5.72 -8.83 12.69
CA ASN A 166 -6.54 -8.16 13.68
C ASN A 166 -6.44 -6.63 13.60
N TYR A 167 -5.22 -6.10 13.38
CA TYR A 167 -4.99 -4.67 13.23
C TYR A 167 -5.70 -4.13 12.00
N VAL A 168 -5.55 -4.79 10.85
CA VAL A 168 -6.12 -4.32 9.59
C VAL A 168 -7.63 -4.52 9.56
N ALA A 169 -8.15 -5.67 9.99
CA ALA A 169 -9.58 -5.96 10.02
C ALA A 169 -10.38 -5.10 11.05
N SER A 170 -9.68 -4.45 12.00
CA SER A 170 -10.33 -3.53 12.95
C SER A 170 -10.71 -2.18 12.35
N HIS A 171 -10.30 -1.88 11.12
CA HIS A 171 -10.65 -0.65 10.41
C HIS A 171 -11.94 -0.83 9.62
N ASP A 172 -12.64 0.29 9.39
CA ASP A 172 -13.90 0.27 8.67
C ASP A 172 -13.68 0.22 7.14
N TYR A 173 -14.49 -0.59 6.46
CA TYR A 173 -14.52 -0.61 5.00
C TYR A 173 -15.36 0.55 4.47
N ASP A 174 -14.85 1.30 3.50
CA ASP A 174 -15.55 2.44 2.92
C ASP A 174 -16.47 2.02 1.77
N HIS A 175 -17.74 1.76 2.10
CA HIS A 175 -18.76 1.39 1.12
C HIS A 175 -19.27 2.57 0.28
N LEU A 176 -19.05 3.82 0.71
CA LEU A 176 -19.60 5.00 0.04
C LEU A 176 -18.70 5.48 -1.11
N PHE A 177 -17.39 5.37 -0.94
CA PHE A 177 -16.40 5.88 -1.90
C PHE A 177 -15.53 4.77 -2.49
N MET A 178 -16.11 3.59 -2.74
CA MET A 178 -15.38 2.41 -3.23
C MET A 178 -14.56 2.66 -4.49
N TYR A 179 -15.08 3.48 -5.41
CA TYR A 179 -14.41 3.76 -6.69
C TYR A 179 -13.54 5.01 -6.69
N SER A 180 -13.40 5.69 -5.54
CA SER A 180 -12.53 6.85 -5.45
C SER A 180 -11.07 6.43 -5.48
N SER A 181 -10.29 6.97 -6.43
CA SER A 181 -8.85 6.71 -6.51
C SER A 181 -8.11 7.10 -5.23
N SER A 182 -8.59 8.15 -4.52
CA SER A 182 -8.03 8.56 -3.22
C SER A 182 -8.24 7.56 -2.10
N ASN A 183 -9.02 6.49 -2.34
CA ASN A 183 -9.33 5.45 -1.36
C ASN A 183 -8.64 4.11 -1.66
N GLN A 184 -7.84 4.05 -2.74
CA GLN A 184 -7.17 2.84 -3.23
C GLN A 184 -5.71 2.70 -2.75
N SER A 185 -5.32 3.40 -1.69
CA SER A 185 -3.93 3.45 -1.23
C SER A 185 -3.78 3.22 0.26
N ALA A 186 -2.60 2.82 0.70
CA ALA A 186 -2.26 2.76 2.12
C ALA A 186 -2.42 4.12 2.82
N TYR A 187 -2.34 5.24 2.08
CA TYR A 187 -2.62 6.56 2.62
C TYR A 187 -4.03 6.64 3.22
N SER A 188 -5.08 6.25 2.47
CA SER A 188 -6.45 6.29 2.99
C SER A 188 -6.62 5.43 4.24
N PHE A 189 -6.09 4.21 4.21
CA PHE A 189 -6.15 3.30 5.34
C PHE A 189 -5.59 3.92 6.62
N PHE A 190 -4.33 4.38 6.59
CA PHE A 190 -3.65 4.87 7.79
C PHE A 190 -4.06 6.28 8.21
N THR A 191 -4.53 7.14 7.30
CA THR A 191 -4.81 8.55 7.62
C THR A 191 -6.28 8.84 7.85
N LYS A 192 -7.17 8.14 7.15
CA LYS A 192 -8.62 8.32 7.28
C LYS A 192 -9.25 7.31 8.25
N GLY A 193 -8.60 6.18 8.51
CA GLY A 193 -9.15 5.06 9.29
C GLY A 193 -10.16 4.21 8.52
N THR A 194 -10.43 4.55 7.26
CA THR A 194 -11.31 3.83 6.34
C THR A 194 -10.66 3.70 4.98
N SER A 195 -10.89 2.61 4.29
CA SER A 195 -10.38 2.39 2.94
C SER A 195 -11.18 1.29 2.23
N VAL A 196 -10.76 0.93 1.03
CA VAL A 196 -11.27 -0.22 0.29
C VAL A 196 -10.21 -1.33 0.21
N CYS A 197 -10.53 -2.47 -0.42
CA CYS A 197 -9.65 -3.64 -0.50
C CYS A 197 -8.19 -3.29 -0.85
N ALA A 198 -7.96 -2.42 -1.82
CA ALA A 198 -6.60 -2.02 -2.22
C ALA A 198 -5.83 -1.30 -1.10
N GLY A 199 -6.49 -0.45 -0.31
CA GLY A 199 -5.85 0.19 0.83
C GLY A 199 -5.56 -0.79 1.97
N PHE A 200 -6.46 -1.74 2.23
CA PHE A 200 -6.27 -2.82 3.21
C PHE A 200 -5.09 -3.72 2.82
N ALA A 201 -5.06 -4.18 1.56
CA ALA A 201 -3.99 -5.05 1.06
C ALA A 201 -2.62 -4.34 1.07
N LYS A 202 -2.55 -3.08 0.62
CA LYS A 202 -1.32 -2.28 0.64
C LYS A 202 -0.85 -1.96 2.06
N ALA A 203 -1.77 -1.69 2.98
CA ALA A 203 -1.43 -1.51 4.39
C ALA A 203 -0.85 -2.79 4.98
N SER A 204 -1.48 -3.94 4.73
CA SER A 204 -0.98 -5.26 5.15
C SER A 204 0.42 -5.51 4.61
N GLN A 205 0.66 -5.24 3.31
CA GLN A 205 1.98 -5.41 2.68
C GLN A 205 3.07 -4.57 3.36
N LEU A 206 2.77 -3.28 3.63
CA LEU A 206 3.70 -2.40 4.33
C LEU A 206 4.00 -2.91 5.75
N LEU A 207 3.00 -3.37 6.47
CA LEU A 207 3.17 -3.90 7.82
C LEU A 207 4.00 -5.19 7.79
N PHE A 208 3.65 -6.15 6.94
CA PHE A 208 4.37 -7.43 6.82
C PHE A 208 5.84 -7.24 6.55
N GLN A 209 6.19 -6.44 5.54
CA GLN A 209 7.59 -6.20 5.23
C GLN A 209 8.34 -5.61 6.42
N ASN A 210 7.73 -4.68 7.14
CA ASN A 210 8.38 -3.98 8.25
C ASN A 210 8.52 -4.83 9.53
N ILE A 211 7.82 -5.97 9.62
CA ILE A 211 7.96 -6.94 10.72
C ILE A 211 8.64 -8.25 10.30
N GLY A 212 9.17 -8.28 9.06
CA GLY A 212 9.95 -9.40 8.54
C GLY A 212 9.12 -10.60 8.06
N ILE A 213 7.86 -10.40 7.71
CA ILE A 213 7.01 -11.43 7.08
C ILE A 213 7.00 -11.19 5.56
N LYS A 214 7.33 -12.22 4.80
CA LYS A 214 7.30 -12.14 3.33
C LYS A 214 5.88 -12.24 2.82
N SER A 215 5.51 -11.34 1.91
CA SER A 215 4.17 -11.28 1.34
C SER A 215 4.19 -10.62 -0.04
N TYR A 216 3.14 -10.87 -0.81
CA TYR A 216 2.93 -10.27 -2.13
C TYR A 216 1.52 -9.68 -2.20
N LEU A 217 1.39 -8.53 -2.87
CA LEU A 217 0.09 -8.01 -3.28
C LEU A 217 -0.45 -8.84 -4.43
N VAL A 218 -1.74 -9.10 -4.41
CA VAL A 218 -2.46 -9.84 -5.45
C VAL A 218 -3.70 -9.04 -5.82
N MET A 219 -4.04 -8.96 -7.11
CA MET A 219 -5.26 -8.30 -7.55
C MET A 219 -5.89 -9.03 -8.74
N ASN A 220 -7.19 -8.86 -8.88
CA ASN A 220 -7.96 -9.14 -10.09
C ASN A 220 -8.74 -7.88 -10.49
N THR A 221 -9.74 -8.00 -11.36
CA THR A 221 -10.55 -6.88 -11.84
C THR A 221 -11.23 -6.09 -10.72
N ASP A 222 -11.67 -6.79 -9.65
CA ASP A 222 -12.61 -6.23 -8.68
C ASP A 222 -12.07 -6.17 -7.26
N HIS A 223 -10.94 -6.83 -6.99
CA HIS A 223 -10.45 -7.00 -5.62
C HIS A 223 -8.92 -7.04 -5.53
N MET A 224 -8.41 -6.67 -4.34
CA MET A 224 -6.99 -6.78 -3.98
C MET A 224 -6.84 -7.41 -2.59
N TRP A 225 -5.87 -8.33 -2.47
CA TRP A 225 -5.52 -9.05 -1.25
C TRP A 225 -4.01 -9.32 -1.19
N ASN A 226 -3.56 -10.19 -0.29
CA ASN A 226 -2.17 -10.59 -0.18
C ASN A 226 -2.01 -12.11 -0.24
N TYR A 227 -0.84 -12.56 -0.71
CA TYR A 227 -0.29 -13.86 -0.35
C TYR A 227 0.75 -13.65 0.74
N VAL A 228 0.72 -14.45 1.78
CA VAL A 228 1.63 -14.37 2.93
C VAL A 228 2.39 -15.67 3.10
N GLU A 229 3.69 -15.58 3.37
CA GLU A 229 4.52 -16.75 3.66
C GLU A 229 4.40 -17.15 5.14
N TYR A 230 4.20 -18.44 5.38
CA TYR A 230 4.30 -19.06 6.69
C TYR A 230 4.94 -20.45 6.55
N GLU A 231 6.03 -20.70 7.28
CA GLU A 231 6.79 -21.96 7.23
C GLU A 231 7.20 -22.41 5.82
N GLY A 232 7.63 -21.44 4.98
CA GLY A 232 8.07 -21.70 3.61
C GLY A 232 6.97 -21.95 2.59
N LYS A 233 5.72 -21.80 2.97
CA LYS A 233 4.51 -21.97 2.15
C LYS A 233 3.71 -20.69 2.05
N TYR A 234 2.97 -20.52 0.96
CA TYR A 234 2.18 -19.31 0.73
C TYR A 234 0.69 -19.56 0.87
N TYR A 235 0.02 -18.61 1.50
CA TYR A 235 -1.41 -18.68 1.83
C TYR A 235 -2.11 -17.38 1.46
N VAL A 236 -3.41 -17.49 1.15
CA VAL A 236 -4.28 -16.32 0.97
C VAL A 236 -4.43 -15.58 2.29
N PHE A 237 -4.30 -14.24 2.23
CA PHE A 237 -4.52 -13.32 3.34
C PHE A 237 -5.36 -12.13 2.84
N ASP A 238 -6.59 -12.03 3.32
CA ASP A 238 -7.52 -10.95 2.97
C ASP A 238 -8.21 -10.39 4.23
N ALA A 239 -7.61 -9.35 4.81
CA ALA A 239 -8.15 -8.77 6.04
C ALA A 239 -9.49 -8.04 5.85
N THR A 240 -9.92 -7.76 4.60
CA THR A 240 -11.24 -7.18 4.36
C THR A 240 -12.38 -8.14 4.74
N MET A 241 -12.13 -9.45 4.70
CA MET A 241 -13.08 -10.47 5.13
C MET A 241 -13.46 -10.40 6.62
N GLY A 242 -12.56 -9.85 7.44
CA GLY A 242 -12.79 -9.69 8.88
C GLY A 242 -13.49 -8.39 9.27
N THR A 243 -13.62 -7.43 8.34
CA THR A 243 -14.20 -6.12 8.66
C THR A 243 -15.68 -6.23 9.01
N GLY A 244 -16.10 -5.50 10.06
CA GLY A 244 -17.49 -5.53 10.52
C GLY A 244 -17.92 -6.78 11.31
N PHE A 245 -17.06 -7.81 11.40
CA PHE A 245 -17.32 -8.99 12.23
C PHE A 245 -16.72 -8.82 13.63
N ARG A 246 -17.39 -9.42 14.61
CA ARG A 246 -16.82 -9.57 15.94
C ARG A 246 -15.74 -10.65 15.92
N LYS A 247 -14.66 -10.46 16.69
CA LYS A 247 -13.53 -11.40 16.78
C LYS A 247 -13.89 -12.82 17.23
N ASP A 248 -14.99 -12.95 17.96
CA ASP A 248 -15.52 -14.24 18.42
C ASP A 248 -16.46 -14.90 17.41
N SER A 249 -16.69 -14.30 16.24
CA SER A 249 -17.50 -14.91 15.19
C SER A 249 -16.68 -15.89 14.35
N ASN A 250 -17.31 -16.99 13.93
CA ASN A 250 -16.68 -18.02 13.08
C ASN A 250 -16.20 -17.46 11.72
N ASN A 251 -16.69 -16.30 11.31
CA ASN A 251 -16.37 -15.67 10.03
C ASN A 251 -15.24 -14.64 10.13
N TYR A 252 -14.83 -14.25 11.34
CA TYR A 252 -13.82 -13.19 11.51
C TYR A 252 -12.49 -13.52 10.83
N TYR A 253 -12.00 -14.75 10.96
CA TYR A 253 -10.75 -15.20 10.37
C TYR A 253 -10.91 -15.87 8.98
N SER A 254 -12.06 -15.71 8.31
CA SER A 254 -12.27 -16.31 6.97
C SER A 254 -11.22 -15.85 5.95
N GLY A 255 -10.77 -14.62 6.01
CA GLY A 255 -9.73 -14.08 5.15
C GLY A 255 -8.31 -14.68 5.33
N LEU A 256 -8.11 -15.52 6.35
CA LEU A 256 -6.92 -16.37 6.45
C LEU A 256 -7.16 -17.66 5.64
N GLY A 257 -7.20 -17.51 4.31
CA GLY A 257 -7.38 -18.59 3.34
C GLY A 257 -8.50 -18.38 2.32
N GLU A 258 -9.27 -17.29 2.41
CA GLU A 258 -10.33 -16.93 1.45
C GLU A 258 -10.27 -15.44 1.09
N THR A 259 -10.94 -15.07 0.00
CA THR A 259 -11.17 -13.68 -0.40
C THR A 259 -12.65 -13.36 -0.53
N THR A 260 -13.01 -12.08 -0.50
CA THR A 260 -14.40 -11.61 -0.61
C THR A 260 -15.07 -12.01 -1.93
N VAL A 261 -14.31 -12.22 -2.98
CA VAL A 261 -14.81 -12.60 -4.31
C VAL A 261 -14.82 -14.12 -4.54
N GLY A 262 -14.41 -14.91 -3.53
CA GLY A 262 -14.31 -16.37 -3.66
C GLY A 262 -13.25 -16.86 -4.66
N VAL A 263 -12.51 -15.94 -5.30
CA VAL A 263 -11.44 -16.22 -6.24
C VAL A 263 -10.10 -16.00 -5.56
N THR A 264 -9.30 -17.05 -5.45
CA THR A 264 -7.99 -16.98 -4.79
C THR A 264 -6.86 -16.63 -5.75
N LYS A 265 -7.13 -16.58 -7.05
CA LYS A 265 -6.16 -16.31 -8.11
C LYS A 265 -6.35 -14.91 -8.71
N GLY A 266 -5.25 -14.17 -8.85
CA GLY A 266 -5.21 -12.84 -9.43
C GLY A 266 -4.57 -12.78 -10.80
N TYR A 267 -4.32 -11.56 -11.28
CA TYR A 267 -3.46 -11.35 -12.42
C TYR A 267 -2.04 -11.83 -12.11
N PHE A 268 -1.26 -12.13 -13.14
CA PHE A 268 0.11 -12.61 -12.99
C PHE A 268 0.25 -13.93 -12.21
N GLU A 269 -0.81 -14.75 -12.15
CA GLU A 269 -0.84 -16.00 -11.37
C GLU A 269 0.36 -16.92 -11.64
N ASN A 270 0.86 -16.93 -12.88
CA ASN A 270 1.98 -17.79 -13.30
C ASN A 270 3.33 -17.40 -12.70
N ILE A 271 3.45 -16.22 -12.08
CA ILE A 271 4.72 -15.76 -11.49
C ILE A 271 4.74 -15.85 -9.97
N TYR A 272 3.58 -16.00 -9.33
CA TYR A 272 3.54 -16.19 -7.89
C TYR A 272 4.04 -17.59 -7.49
N PRO A 273 4.60 -17.74 -6.29
CA PRO A 273 4.78 -19.05 -5.71
C PRO A 273 3.44 -19.79 -5.62
N PRO A 274 3.44 -21.14 -5.68
CA PRO A 274 2.22 -21.91 -5.51
C PRO A 274 1.60 -21.66 -4.13
N ILE A 275 0.27 -21.55 -4.09
CA ILE A 275 -0.51 -21.32 -2.88
C ILE A 275 -0.97 -22.67 -2.33
N GLU A 276 -0.95 -22.81 -1.01
CA GLU A 276 -1.49 -23.98 -0.33
C GLU A 276 -3.02 -24.02 -0.38
N ASP A 277 -3.57 -25.20 -0.65
CA ASP A 277 -5.01 -25.44 -0.64
C ASP A 277 -5.59 -25.41 0.78
N THR A 278 -4.76 -25.76 1.78
CA THR A 278 -5.15 -25.70 3.19
C THR A 278 -5.22 -24.24 3.64
N LYS A 279 -6.37 -23.85 4.18
CA LYS A 279 -6.57 -22.48 4.66
C LYS A 279 -5.68 -22.17 5.86
N LEU A 280 -5.07 -20.99 5.87
CA LEU A 280 -4.17 -20.57 6.94
C LEU A 280 -4.86 -20.55 8.31
N ARG A 281 -6.16 -20.21 8.37
CA ARG A 281 -6.95 -20.30 9.61
C ARG A 281 -6.98 -21.71 10.20
N THR A 282 -7.04 -22.74 9.36
CA THR A 282 -6.97 -24.14 9.80
C THR A 282 -5.60 -24.49 10.36
N VAL A 283 -4.53 -24.03 9.70
CA VAL A 283 -3.13 -24.19 10.18
C VAL A 283 -2.95 -23.49 11.54
N PHE A 284 -3.59 -22.35 11.71
CA PHE A 284 -3.48 -21.56 12.95
C PHE A 284 -4.42 -22.04 14.07
N GLY A 285 -5.46 -22.80 13.73
CA GLY A 285 -6.47 -23.24 14.70
C GLY A 285 -7.37 -22.10 15.20
N VAL A 286 -7.76 -21.19 14.30
CA VAL A 286 -8.63 -20.03 14.57
C VAL A 286 -9.84 -20.00 13.66
#